data_4090c995a0317d30f6b3b08840f9971d
#
_entry.id   4090c995a0317d30f6b3b08840f9971d
#
_cell.length_a   1.000
_cell.length_b   1.000
_cell.length_c   1.000
_cell.angle_alpha   90.00
_cell.angle_beta   90.00
_cell.angle_gamma   90.00
#
_symmetry.space_group_name_H-M   'P 1'
#
loop_
_entity.id
_entity.type
_entity.pdbx_description
1 polymer ?
#
loop_
_entity_poly.entity_id
_entity_poly.type
_entity_poly.pdbx_seq_one_letter_code
_entity_poly.pdbx_strand_id
1 'polypeptide(L)'
;MKKIISLFMALGMVLSLAACSTNQSPSESTPEAQQSTDEAGKTLVVYYSATGNTENVANYIATATDGDLFELEPAEPYSDADLDWTDDNSRVVREHDNPDERDIALVKSTVENWDEYHTIFIGYPIWWGIAAWPVDGFIEANDFTGKTVIPFATSSSSGLGKSGKLLAQKAGTGDWQEGRRFRSGVSESDVTAWVESLDG
;
A
#
# COMPACT_ATOMS: atom_id res chain seq x y z
N MET A 1 36.72 34.77 -38.30
CA MET A 1 38.15 34.96 -38.65
C MET A 1 38.88 33.68 -38.34
N LYS A 2 39.38 33.08 -39.43
CA LYS A 2 40.64 32.32 -39.60
C LYS A 2 40.77 31.09 -38.70
N LYS A 3 40.64 29.84 -39.24
CA LYS A 3 41.65 28.99 -39.96
C LYS A 3 42.75 28.54 -38.99
N ILE A 4 43.16 27.26 -38.90
CA ILE A 4 43.91 26.39 -39.82
C ILE A 4 44.01 24.99 -39.16
N ILE A 5 43.59 23.85 -39.70
CA ILE A 5 44.25 22.80 -40.50
C ILE A 5 45.68 22.39 -40.04
N SER A 6 45.86 21.10 -39.72
CA SER A 6 46.95 20.22 -40.12
C SER A 6 46.74 18.80 -39.56
N LEU A 7 46.43 17.83 -40.22
CA LEU A 7 46.92 16.80 -41.12
C LEU A 7 48.40 16.42 -40.86
N PHE A 8 48.67 15.22 -40.35
CA PHE A 8 49.82 14.40 -40.77
C PHE A 8 49.53 12.90 -40.59
N MET A 9 49.82 12.24 -41.65
CA MET A 9 49.72 10.84 -42.02
C MET A 9 51.08 10.19 -41.77
N ALA A 10 51.21 8.98 -41.27
CA ALA A 10 52.32 8.05 -41.55
C ALA A 10 51.90 6.60 -41.21
N LEU A 11 51.89 5.89 -42.18
CA LEU A 11 51.95 4.52 -42.63
C LEU A 11 53.11 3.75 -41.98
N GLY A 12 52.88 2.50 -41.58
CA GLY A 12 53.96 1.57 -41.19
C GLY A 12 53.44 0.14 -41.04
N MET A 13 53.58 -0.62 -42.10
CA MET A 13 53.23 -2.02 -42.29
C MET A 13 54.48 -2.88 -41.96
N VAL A 14 54.33 -3.87 -41.07
CA VAL A 14 55.19 -5.05 -41.03
C VAL A 14 54.42 -6.31 -40.68
N LEU A 15 54.43 -7.25 -41.61
CA LEU A 15 54.05 -8.66 -41.45
C LEU A 15 55.13 -9.42 -40.70
N SER A 16 54.79 -10.37 -39.87
CA SER A 16 55.48 -11.65 -39.75
C SER A 16 54.64 -12.72 -39.05
N LEU A 17 54.79 -13.91 -39.58
CA LEU A 17 54.03 -15.14 -39.48
C LEU A 17 54.25 -15.96 -38.19
N ALA A 18 53.23 -16.64 -37.82
CA ALA A 18 53.08 -18.05 -37.38
C ALA A 18 53.90 -18.60 -36.21
N ALA A 19 53.17 -19.11 -35.20
CA ALA A 19 53.35 -20.49 -34.71
C ALA A 19 52.14 -20.92 -33.85
N CYS A 20 51.61 -22.07 -34.15
CA CYS A 20 50.59 -22.80 -33.40
C CYS A 20 51.10 -23.23 -32.02
N SER A 21 50.30 -23.16 -30.97
CA SER A 21 50.14 -24.28 -30.03
C SER A 21 49.04 -24.01 -29.01
N THR A 22 48.09 -24.92 -28.99
CA THR A 22 47.28 -25.45 -27.87
C THR A 22 46.53 -24.55 -26.90
N ASN A 23 45.21 -24.67 -26.99
CA ASN A 23 44.24 -24.79 -25.91
C ASN A 23 44.48 -24.00 -24.62
N GLN A 24 43.72 -22.93 -24.46
CA GLN A 24 42.83 -22.67 -23.29
C GLN A 24 41.99 -21.43 -23.61
N SER A 25 40.69 -21.65 -23.76
CA SER A 25 39.71 -20.55 -23.76
C SER A 25 39.72 -19.86 -22.40
N PRO A 26 39.91 -18.56 -22.34
CA PRO A 26 39.37 -17.79 -21.23
C PRO A 26 37.87 -17.62 -21.52
N SER A 27 37.05 -18.17 -20.67
CA SER A 27 35.64 -17.74 -20.56
C SER A 27 35.60 -16.25 -20.33
N GLU A 28 35.23 -15.53 -21.36
CA GLU A 28 34.70 -14.18 -21.21
C GLU A 28 33.42 -14.29 -20.41
N SER A 29 33.51 -14.03 -19.11
CA SER A 29 32.35 -13.77 -18.25
C SER A 29 31.78 -12.44 -18.73
N THR A 30 30.79 -12.54 -19.61
CA THR A 30 29.79 -11.50 -19.81
C THR A 30 29.24 -11.16 -18.42
N PRO A 31 29.19 -9.89 -17.99
CA PRO A 31 28.47 -9.51 -16.84
C PRO A 31 26.99 -9.87 -17.13
N GLU A 32 26.51 -10.92 -16.49
CA GLU A 32 25.09 -11.17 -16.35
C GLU A 32 24.52 -9.88 -15.77
N ALA A 33 23.76 -9.16 -16.59
CA ALA A 33 22.89 -8.12 -16.12
C ALA A 33 22.04 -8.78 -15.03
N GLN A 34 22.32 -8.45 -13.78
CA GLN A 34 21.38 -8.71 -12.71
C GLN A 34 20.07 -8.02 -13.14
N GLN A 35 19.17 -8.82 -13.70
CA GLN A 35 17.76 -8.49 -13.66
C GLN A 35 17.48 -8.30 -12.17
N SER A 36 17.35 -7.04 -11.77
CA SER A 36 16.57 -6.71 -10.59
C SER A 36 15.18 -7.30 -10.89
N THR A 37 14.91 -8.48 -10.38
CA THR A 37 13.54 -8.83 -10.07
C THR A 37 13.10 -7.71 -9.12
N ASP A 38 12.28 -6.78 -9.61
CA ASP A 38 11.41 -6.02 -8.74
C ASP A 38 10.67 -7.10 -7.94
N GLU A 39 11.15 -7.40 -6.75
CA GLU A 39 10.35 -8.12 -5.77
C GLU A 39 9.22 -7.15 -5.47
N ALA A 40 8.10 -7.36 -6.14
CA ALA A 40 6.84 -6.74 -5.75
C ALA A 40 6.68 -7.12 -4.29
N GLY A 41 6.95 -6.16 -3.38
CA GLY A 41 6.93 -6.43 -1.96
C GLY A 41 5.55 -6.91 -1.55
N LYS A 42 5.47 -7.57 -0.39
CA LYS A 42 4.22 -8.12 0.12
C LYS A 42 3.13 -7.06 0.23
N THR A 43 1.90 -7.49 0.02
CA THR A 43 0.69 -6.70 0.26
C THR A 43 0.11 -7.02 1.63
N LEU A 44 -0.28 -5.98 2.36
CA LEU A 44 -1.00 -6.09 3.62
C LEU A 44 -2.36 -5.40 3.48
N VAL A 45 -3.40 -6.06 3.95
CA VAL A 45 -4.77 -5.53 4.00
C VAL A 45 -5.15 -5.32 5.45
N VAL A 46 -5.01 -4.09 5.92
CA VAL A 46 -5.38 -3.64 7.26
C VAL A 46 -6.83 -3.17 7.23
N TYR A 47 -7.64 -3.58 8.19
CA TYR A 47 -9.03 -3.12 8.23
C TYR A 47 -9.61 -3.08 9.65
N TYR A 48 -10.53 -2.16 9.83
CA TYR A 48 -11.50 -2.17 10.93
C TYR A 48 -12.89 -2.45 10.35
N SER A 49 -13.63 -3.37 10.97
CA SER A 49 -14.99 -3.71 10.53
C SER A 49 -15.97 -3.76 11.71
N ALA A 50 -16.94 -2.85 11.74
CA ALA A 50 -17.93 -2.80 12.79
C ALA A 50 -19.10 -3.80 12.59
N THR A 51 -19.41 -4.15 11.32
CA THR A 51 -20.60 -4.94 10.95
C THR A 51 -20.31 -6.00 9.88
N GLY A 52 -19.04 -6.40 9.69
CA GLY A 52 -18.61 -7.38 8.71
C GLY A 52 -18.49 -6.87 7.25
N ASN A 53 -19.03 -5.68 6.94
CA ASN A 53 -19.00 -5.19 5.54
C ASN A 53 -17.59 -4.85 5.07
N THR A 54 -16.77 -4.20 5.89
CA THR A 54 -15.38 -3.87 5.54
C THR A 54 -14.52 -5.13 5.50
N GLU A 55 -14.72 -6.04 6.42
CA GLU A 55 -14.07 -7.36 6.46
C GLU A 55 -14.30 -8.14 5.16
N ASN A 56 -15.53 -8.20 4.66
CA ASN A 56 -15.83 -8.87 3.38
C ASN A 56 -15.00 -8.27 2.23
N VAL A 57 -14.92 -6.94 2.13
CA VAL A 57 -14.11 -6.27 1.11
C VAL A 57 -12.62 -6.54 1.32
N ALA A 58 -12.13 -6.52 2.57
CA ALA A 58 -10.75 -6.84 2.91
C ALA A 58 -10.37 -8.27 2.46
N ASN A 59 -11.24 -9.25 2.71
CA ASN A 59 -11.04 -10.63 2.26
C ASN A 59 -10.95 -10.74 0.73
N TYR A 60 -11.79 -10.01 -0.02
CA TYR A 60 -11.73 -10.00 -1.49
C TYR A 60 -10.43 -9.36 -2.01
N ILE A 61 -9.98 -8.27 -1.38
CA ILE A 61 -8.69 -7.62 -1.73
C ILE A 61 -7.54 -8.58 -1.44
N ALA A 62 -7.50 -9.20 -0.25
CA ALA A 62 -6.45 -10.15 0.11
C ALA A 62 -6.40 -11.34 -0.85
N THR A 63 -7.57 -11.87 -1.27
CA THR A 63 -7.65 -12.93 -2.29
C THR A 63 -7.10 -12.46 -3.64
N ALA A 64 -7.44 -11.23 -4.07
CA ALA A 64 -7.01 -10.70 -5.36
C ALA A 64 -5.51 -10.36 -5.43
N THR A 65 -4.88 -10.06 -4.28
CA THR A 65 -3.48 -9.62 -4.18
C THR A 65 -2.54 -10.67 -3.60
N ASP A 66 -3.05 -11.84 -3.19
CA ASP A 66 -2.31 -12.81 -2.36
C ASP A 66 -1.71 -12.12 -1.11
N GLY A 67 -2.46 -11.17 -0.55
CA GLY A 67 -2.04 -10.32 0.56
C GLY A 67 -2.41 -10.87 1.93
N ASP A 68 -1.62 -10.49 2.94
CA ASP A 68 -1.90 -10.83 4.33
C ASP A 68 -3.01 -9.92 4.90
N LEU A 69 -3.83 -10.45 5.80
CA LEU A 69 -4.90 -9.71 6.50
C LEU A 69 -4.45 -9.27 7.89
N PHE A 70 -4.81 -8.07 8.28
CA PHE A 70 -4.62 -7.55 9.63
C PHE A 70 -5.86 -6.79 10.10
N GLU A 71 -6.63 -7.41 10.99
CA GLU A 71 -7.79 -6.80 11.60
C GLU A 71 -7.40 -5.87 12.74
N LEU A 72 -7.99 -4.69 12.76
CA LEU A 72 -7.87 -3.74 13.86
C LEU A 72 -8.98 -4.02 14.88
N GLU A 73 -8.62 -4.64 15.98
CA GLU A 73 -9.53 -4.98 17.06
C GLU A 73 -9.45 -3.93 18.17
N PRO A 74 -10.51 -3.16 18.44
CA PRO A 74 -10.57 -2.33 19.64
C PRO A 74 -10.43 -3.19 20.90
N ALA A 75 -9.62 -2.74 21.87
CA ALA A 75 -9.45 -3.43 23.15
C ALA A 75 -10.79 -3.56 23.90
N GLU A 76 -11.69 -2.62 23.68
CA GLU A 76 -13.11 -2.69 24.08
C GLU A 76 -13.95 -2.72 22.79
N PRO A 77 -14.41 -3.90 22.32
CA PRO A 77 -15.22 -4.02 21.13
C PRO A 77 -16.52 -3.23 21.22
N TYR A 78 -16.98 -2.71 20.08
CA TYR A 78 -18.29 -2.06 20.02
C TYR A 78 -19.39 -3.11 19.98
N SER A 79 -20.35 -3.01 20.88
CA SER A 79 -21.61 -3.75 20.82
C SER A 79 -22.59 -3.10 19.82
N ASP A 80 -23.68 -3.80 19.47
CA ASP A 80 -24.74 -3.22 18.64
C ASP A 80 -25.32 -1.94 19.24
N ALA A 81 -25.44 -1.88 20.57
CA ALA A 81 -25.88 -0.69 21.27
C ALA A 81 -24.87 0.45 21.22
N ASP A 82 -23.58 0.15 21.24
CA ASP A 82 -22.52 1.15 21.07
C ASP A 82 -22.52 1.76 19.67
N LEU A 83 -22.94 1.01 18.66
CA LEU A 83 -22.99 1.41 17.26
C LEU A 83 -24.33 2.05 16.85
N ASP A 84 -25.30 2.15 17.74
CA ASP A 84 -26.58 2.79 17.45
C ASP A 84 -26.42 4.31 17.32
N TRP A 85 -26.15 4.75 16.10
CA TRP A 85 -25.97 6.17 15.75
C TRP A 85 -27.27 6.99 15.88
N THR A 86 -28.43 6.37 16.19
CA THR A 86 -29.71 7.04 16.44
C THR A 86 -29.96 7.29 17.92
N ASP A 87 -29.16 6.69 18.81
CA ASP A 87 -29.21 6.95 20.25
C ASP A 87 -28.09 7.94 20.63
N ASP A 88 -28.50 9.13 21.07
CA ASP A 88 -27.59 10.20 21.52
C ASP A 88 -26.70 9.77 22.69
N ASN A 89 -27.00 8.68 23.38
CA ASN A 89 -26.22 8.14 24.49
C ASN A 89 -25.34 6.97 24.08
N SER A 90 -25.38 6.52 22.84
CA SER A 90 -24.50 5.45 22.34
C SER A 90 -23.06 5.85 22.42
N ARG A 91 -22.17 4.87 22.50
CA ARG A 91 -20.71 5.11 22.52
C ARG A 91 -20.25 5.86 21.28
N VAL A 92 -20.68 5.44 20.09
CA VAL A 92 -20.28 6.02 18.82
C VAL A 92 -20.72 7.48 18.66
N VAL A 93 -21.89 7.85 19.19
CA VAL A 93 -22.37 9.24 19.17
C VAL A 93 -21.60 10.10 20.16
N ARG A 94 -21.34 9.62 21.39
CA ARG A 94 -20.50 10.34 22.35
C ARG A 94 -19.08 10.60 21.81
N GLU A 95 -18.46 9.58 21.20
CA GLU A 95 -17.14 9.71 20.58
C GLU A 95 -17.16 10.65 19.37
N HIS A 96 -18.29 10.70 18.63
CA HIS A 96 -18.46 11.67 17.56
C HIS A 96 -18.49 13.10 18.09
N ASP A 97 -19.24 13.34 19.15
CA ASP A 97 -19.44 14.68 19.73
C ASP A 97 -18.22 15.16 20.53
N ASN A 98 -17.43 14.22 21.06
CA ASN A 98 -16.23 14.47 21.84
C ASN A 98 -14.99 13.89 21.16
N PRO A 99 -14.30 14.64 20.27
CA PRO A 99 -13.12 14.13 19.55
C PRO A 99 -12.02 13.57 20.46
N ASP A 100 -11.91 14.06 21.68
CA ASP A 100 -10.92 13.57 22.67
C ASP A 100 -11.24 12.13 23.17
N GLU A 101 -12.46 11.64 22.94
CA GLU A 101 -12.86 10.26 23.25
C GLU A 101 -12.60 9.27 22.09
N ARG A 102 -12.05 9.75 20.97
CA ARG A 102 -11.78 8.92 19.77
C ARG A 102 -10.42 8.19 19.81
N ASP A 103 -9.67 8.34 20.87
CA ASP A 103 -8.43 7.57 21.09
C ASP A 103 -8.79 6.15 21.52
N ILE A 104 -9.04 5.30 20.53
CA ILE A 104 -9.49 3.93 20.75
C ILE A 104 -8.27 3.01 20.85
N ALA A 105 -8.05 2.47 22.06
CA ALA A 105 -7.00 1.48 22.25
C ALA A 105 -7.28 0.24 21.40
N LEU A 106 -6.26 -0.24 20.69
CA LEU A 106 -6.29 -1.47 19.90
C LEU A 106 -5.60 -2.61 20.64
N VAL A 107 -6.05 -3.84 20.43
CA VAL A 107 -5.38 -5.06 20.91
C VAL A 107 -3.96 -5.13 20.33
N LYS A 108 -3.82 -4.79 19.04
CA LYS A 108 -2.56 -4.63 18.33
C LYS A 108 -2.64 -3.42 17.40
N SER A 109 -1.67 -2.52 17.51
CA SER A 109 -1.56 -1.34 16.64
C SER A 109 -0.36 -1.42 15.69
N THR A 110 0.45 -2.47 15.74
CA THR A 110 1.63 -2.68 14.89
C THR A 110 1.65 -4.08 14.34
N VAL A 111 2.27 -4.26 13.17
CA VAL A 111 2.39 -5.53 12.44
C VAL A 111 3.83 -6.03 12.54
N GLU A 112 3.99 -7.34 12.79
CA GLU A 112 5.30 -7.99 12.70
C GLU A 112 5.81 -7.95 11.26
N ASN A 113 7.12 -7.80 11.07
CA ASN A 113 7.76 -7.74 9.76
C ASN A 113 7.20 -6.62 8.85
N TRP A 114 6.81 -5.48 9.45
CA TRP A 114 6.27 -4.32 8.74
C TRP A 114 7.06 -3.91 7.50
N ASP A 115 8.40 -4.05 7.55
CA ASP A 115 9.30 -3.66 6.47
C ASP A 115 9.17 -4.55 5.21
N GLU A 116 8.59 -5.76 5.31
CA GLU A 116 8.37 -6.64 4.16
C GLU A 116 7.18 -6.20 3.30
N TYR A 117 6.29 -5.37 3.83
CA TYR A 117 5.10 -4.90 3.13
C TYR A 117 5.38 -3.60 2.39
N HIS A 118 5.09 -3.55 1.09
CA HIS A 118 5.26 -2.37 0.25
C HIS A 118 3.91 -1.75 -0.15
N THR A 119 2.89 -2.57 -0.34
CA THR A 119 1.53 -2.12 -0.62
C THR A 119 0.63 -2.37 0.59
N ILE A 120 0.01 -1.31 1.09
CA ILE A 120 -0.85 -1.35 2.26
C ILE A 120 -2.25 -0.89 1.87
N PHE A 121 -3.21 -1.80 1.89
CA PHE A 121 -4.62 -1.42 1.84
C PHE A 121 -5.10 -1.08 3.24
N ILE A 122 -5.87 0.01 3.38
CA ILE A 122 -6.44 0.42 4.68
C ILE A 122 -7.95 0.56 4.54
N GLY A 123 -8.69 -0.32 5.22
CA GLY A 123 -10.13 -0.46 5.16
C GLY A 123 -10.86 0.03 6.40
N TYR A 124 -11.98 0.76 6.19
CA TYR A 124 -12.78 1.30 7.27
C TYR A 124 -14.23 1.57 6.85
N PRO A 125 -15.18 1.52 7.77
CA PRO A 125 -16.50 2.11 7.53
C PRO A 125 -16.40 3.64 7.60
N ILE A 126 -17.25 4.33 6.82
CA ILE A 126 -17.39 5.78 6.93
C ILE A 126 -18.33 6.11 8.10
N TRP A 127 -17.81 6.82 9.10
CA TRP A 127 -18.56 7.38 10.22
C TRP A 127 -18.56 8.91 10.10
N TRP A 128 -19.75 9.52 10.02
CA TRP A 128 -19.93 10.99 9.86
C TRP A 128 -19.00 11.62 8.80
N GLY A 129 -18.76 10.91 7.68
CA GLY A 129 -18.00 11.43 6.55
C GLY A 129 -16.47 11.29 6.65
N ILE A 130 -15.97 10.69 7.72
CA ILE A 130 -14.53 10.38 7.91
C ILE A 130 -14.32 8.87 8.12
N ALA A 131 -13.09 8.43 8.18
CA ALA A 131 -12.78 7.05 8.58
C ALA A 131 -13.23 6.80 10.01
N ALA A 132 -13.76 5.59 10.28
CA ALA A 132 -14.03 5.16 11.65
C ALA A 132 -12.74 5.27 12.48
N TRP A 133 -12.81 5.95 13.59
CA TRP A 133 -11.65 6.34 14.39
C TRP A 133 -10.84 5.22 15.04
N PRO A 134 -11.33 3.95 15.20
CA PRO A 134 -10.42 2.86 15.55
C PRO A 134 -9.22 2.68 14.61
N VAL A 135 -9.29 3.18 13.36
CA VAL A 135 -8.17 3.14 12.42
C VAL A 135 -7.04 4.10 12.81
N ASP A 136 -7.37 5.19 13.49
CA ASP A 136 -6.44 6.26 13.82
C ASP A 136 -5.23 5.77 14.62
N GLY A 137 -5.43 4.92 15.62
CA GLY A 137 -4.37 4.36 16.44
C GLY A 137 -3.34 3.52 15.65
N PHE A 138 -3.78 2.83 14.60
CA PHE A 138 -2.88 2.13 13.70
C PHE A 138 -2.07 3.10 12.82
N ILE A 139 -2.74 4.13 12.30
CA ILE A 139 -2.08 5.14 11.45
C ILE A 139 -0.98 5.87 12.22
N GLU A 140 -1.22 6.21 13.48
CA GLU A 140 -0.27 6.92 14.32
C GLU A 140 0.88 6.04 14.83
N ALA A 141 0.66 4.73 14.94
CA ALA A 141 1.65 3.79 15.45
C ALA A 141 2.66 3.29 14.41
N ASN A 142 2.44 3.52 13.11
CA ASN A 142 3.25 2.95 12.04
C ASN A 142 3.85 4.02 11.11
N ASP A 143 5.08 3.80 10.65
CA ASP A 143 5.73 4.63 9.62
C ASP A 143 5.46 4.06 8.23
N PHE A 144 4.83 4.85 7.38
CA PHE A 144 4.49 4.47 6.00
C PHE A 144 5.55 4.90 4.98
N THR A 145 6.71 5.38 5.40
CA THR A 145 7.78 5.77 4.48
C THR A 145 8.13 4.65 3.51
N GLY A 146 8.11 4.95 2.21
CA GLY A 146 8.41 4.00 1.14
C GLY A 146 7.30 2.99 0.82
N LYS A 147 6.11 3.15 1.42
CA LYS A 147 4.95 2.29 1.18
C LYS A 147 3.90 2.98 0.32
N THR A 148 3.29 2.23 -0.61
CA THR A 148 2.09 2.64 -1.33
C THR A 148 0.88 2.32 -0.46
N VAL A 149 0.05 3.33 -0.15
CA VAL A 149 -1.10 3.17 0.74
C VAL A 149 -2.40 3.44 -0.02
N ILE A 150 -3.30 2.47 -0.01
CA ILE A 150 -4.53 2.50 -0.80
C ILE A 150 -5.74 2.40 0.12
N PRO A 151 -6.44 3.51 0.40
CA PRO A 151 -7.63 3.48 1.25
C PRO A 151 -8.80 2.79 0.56
N PHE A 152 -9.56 2.00 1.30
CA PHE A 152 -10.88 1.57 0.87
C PHE A 152 -11.90 1.74 1.99
N ALA A 153 -13.13 2.07 1.63
CA ALA A 153 -14.14 2.32 2.63
C ALA A 153 -15.45 1.61 2.30
N THR A 154 -16.22 1.33 3.35
CA THR A 154 -17.60 0.86 3.21
C THR A 154 -18.57 1.87 3.80
N SER A 155 -19.70 2.05 3.14
CA SER A 155 -20.80 2.87 3.66
C SER A 155 -22.09 2.54 2.93
N SER A 156 -23.23 2.82 3.57
CA SER A 156 -24.56 2.66 2.96
C SER A 156 -24.82 3.73 1.87
N SER A 157 -24.49 4.99 2.14
CA SER A 157 -24.81 6.12 1.26
C SER A 157 -23.67 7.11 1.06
N SER A 158 -22.84 7.35 2.07
CA SER A 158 -21.73 8.31 1.99
C SER A 158 -20.67 7.87 0.98
N GLY A 159 -20.09 8.82 0.23
CA GLY A 159 -18.89 8.57 -0.58
C GLY A 159 -17.63 8.45 0.28
N LEU A 160 -16.50 8.16 -0.34
CA LEU A 160 -15.17 8.16 0.31
C LEU A 160 -14.83 9.54 0.90
N GLY A 161 -15.28 10.61 0.25
CA GLY A 161 -15.06 11.98 0.70
C GLY A 161 -13.58 12.33 0.82
N LYS A 162 -13.21 12.87 1.98
CA LYS A 162 -11.83 13.22 2.31
C LYS A 162 -11.17 12.22 3.27
N SER A 163 -11.83 11.11 3.59
CA SER A 163 -11.40 10.19 4.65
C SER A 163 -9.96 9.68 4.44
N GLY A 164 -9.61 9.20 3.25
CA GLY A 164 -8.24 8.79 2.94
C GLY A 164 -7.22 9.92 3.04
N LYS A 165 -7.58 11.15 2.61
CA LYS A 165 -6.69 12.32 2.75
C LYS A 165 -6.45 12.73 4.20
N LEU A 166 -7.45 12.57 5.05
CA LEU A 166 -7.31 12.85 6.48
C LEU A 166 -6.40 11.83 7.16
N LEU A 167 -6.51 10.54 6.79
CA LEU A 167 -5.58 9.51 7.26
C LEU A 167 -4.15 9.76 6.76
N ALA A 168 -3.97 10.14 5.49
CA ALA A 168 -2.67 10.52 4.94
C ALA A 168 -2.02 11.69 5.70
N GLN A 169 -2.81 12.71 6.06
CA GLN A 169 -2.34 13.83 6.88
C GLN A 169 -1.93 13.41 8.29
N LYS A 170 -2.67 12.47 8.88
CA LYS A 170 -2.39 11.92 10.20
C LYS A 170 -1.12 11.05 10.18
N ALA A 171 -0.93 10.23 9.16
CA ALA A 171 0.27 9.41 8.97
C ALA A 171 1.54 10.25 8.74
N GLY A 172 1.42 11.35 7.98
CA GLY A 172 2.55 12.23 7.65
C GLY A 172 3.59 11.61 6.71
N THR A 173 3.51 10.31 6.42
CA THR A 173 4.42 9.54 5.55
C THR A 173 3.64 8.61 4.63
N GLY A 174 4.31 8.02 3.62
CA GLY A 174 3.73 7.11 2.65
C GLY A 174 3.23 7.78 1.36
N ASP A 175 3.10 6.98 0.30
CA ASP A 175 2.52 7.39 -0.98
C ASP A 175 1.05 6.98 -1.03
N TRP A 176 0.17 7.90 -0.61
CA TRP A 176 -1.27 7.65 -0.47
C TRP A 176 -1.99 7.84 -1.79
N GLN A 177 -2.59 6.77 -2.28
CA GLN A 177 -3.32 6.71 -3.53
C GLN A 177 -4.79 7.13 -3.36
N GLU A 178 -5.47 7.34 -4.50
CA GLU A 178 -6.91 7.53 -4.50
C GLU A 178 -7.59 6.20 -4.15
N GLY A 179 -8.34 6.20 -3.05
CA GLY A 179 -9.05 5.02 -2.58
C GLY A 179 -10.40 4.82 -3.25
N ARG A 180 -11.07 3.73 -2.89
CA ARG A 180 -12.41 3.42 -3.37
C ARG A 180 -13.40 3.13 -2.24
N ARG A 181 -14.65 3.56 -2.45
CA ARG A 181 -15.77 3.25 -1.55
C ARG A 181 -16.63 2.13 -2.14
N PHE A 182 -16.99 1.18 -1.31
CA PHE A 182 -17.88 0.07 -1.63
C PHE A 182 -19.20 0.16 -0.83
N ARG A 183 -20.25 -0.39 -1.39
CA ARG A 183 -21.53 -0.58 -0.68
C ARG A 183 -21.55 -1.92 0.02
N SER A 184 -22.42 -2.07 1.01
CA SER A 184 -22.76 -3.39 1.56
C SER A 184 -23.19 -4.34 0.44
N GLY A 185 -22.73 -5.58 0.48
CA GLY A 185 -23.08 -6.60 -0.53
C GLY A 185 -22.40 -6.40 -1.89
N VAL A 186 -21.32 -5.62 -2.00
CA VAL A 186 -20.49 -5.57 -3.19
C VAL A 186 -20.01 -6.98 -3.55
N SER A 187 -19.97 -7.31 -4.84
CA SER A 187 -19.48 -8.60 -5.30
C SER A 187 -17.96 -8.68 -5.24
N GLU A 188 -17.43 -9.89 -5.05
CA GLU A 188 -15.99 -10.17 -5.14
C GLU A 188 -15.43 -9.71 -6.49
N SER A 189 -16.14 -9.99 -7.60
CA SER A 189 -15.72 -9.60 -8.94
C SER A 189 -15.56 -8.09 -9.12
N ASP A 190 -16.41 -7.26 -8.48
CA ASP A 190 -16.30 -5.81 -8.56
C ASP A 190 -15.09 -5.28 -7.77
N VAL A 191 -14.75 -5.95 -6.67
CA VAL A 191 -13.56 -5.61 -5.87
C VAL A 191 -12.30 -6.05 -6.59
N THR A 192 -12.26 -7.28 -7.13
CA THR A 192 -11.13 -7.80 -7.92
C THR A 192 -10.85 -6.91 -9.13
N ALA A 193 -11.88 -6.54 -9.90
CA ALA A 193 -11.73 -5.63 -11.04
C ALA A 193 -11.16 -4.25 -10.64
N TRP A 194 -11.49 -3.77 -9.44
CA TRP A 194 -10.86 -2.55 -8.94
C TRP A 194 -9.39 -2.75 -8.60
N VAL A 195 -9.04 -3.83 -7.90
CA VAL A 195 -7.64 -4.14 -7.56
C VAL A 195 -6.80 -4.23 -8.83
N GLU A 196 -7.26 -5.00 -9.83
CA GLU A 196 -6.59 -5.12 -11.12
C GLU A 196 -6.40 -3.77 -11.84
N SER A 197 -7.29 -2.80 -11.61
CA SER A 197 -7.18 -1.47 -12.20
C SER A 197 -6.13 -0.57 -11.55
N LEU A 198 -5.53 -0.98 -10.43
CA LEU A 198 -4.50 -0.21 -9.72
C LEU A 198 -3.10 -0.43 -10.33
N ASP A 199 -2.92 -1.52 -11.07
CA ASP A 199 -1.64 -1.91 -11.70
C ASP A 199 -1.46 -1.31 -13.11
N GLY A 200 -2.39 -0.44 -13.57
CA GLY A 200 -2.53 0.06 -14.95
C GLY A 200 -2.08 1.53 -15.16
#